data_0cf4fa50eeb5a007e6e51782aa09b39c
#
_entry.id   0cf4fa50eeb5a007e6e51782aa09b39c
#
_cell.length_a   1.000
_cell.length_b   1.000
_cell.length_c   1.000
_cell.angle_alpha   90.00
_cell.angle_beta   90.00
_cell.angle_gamma   90.00
#
_symmetry.space_group_name_H-M   'P 1'
#
loop_
_entity.id
_entity.type
_entity.pdbx_description
1 polymer ?
#
loop_
_entity_poly.entity_id
_entity_poly.type
_entity_poly.pdbx_seq_one_letter_code
_entity_poly.pdbx_strand_id
1 'polypeptide(L)'
;MISRIFCAIAAIFIAGSAAASDVRRVVTGLDARNHAVVLFDSSIPLKQDSPVLSSTNFWITDSTPPSLSMQDTANRPIGVSPPENGTKFRLVEFAPLDPATEAKLPPEMIMKGVTHPPQRGIPVKHPMMHRTRSLDYAVVLSGEIDMMLDDTSVHLKQGDVIVQQATNHGWVNHGTQPCRILFVLMDSKEP
;
A
#
# COMPACT_ATOMS: atom_id res chain seq x y z
N MET A 1 -6.74 28.20 59.58
CA MET A 1 -6.38 28.36 58.13
C MET A 1 -5.69 27.10 57.66
N ILE A 2 -6.41 26.20 56.98
CA ILE A 2 -5.85 24.92 56.50
C ILE A 2 -5.68 25.08 55.00
N SER A 3 -4.43 25.16 54.57
CA SER A 3 -4.09 25.26 53.13
C SER A 3 -4.18 23.88 52.48
N ARG A 4 -5.07 23.71 51.51
CA ARG A 4 -5.17 22.51 50.70
C ARG A 4 -4.26 22.61 49.51
N ILE A 5 -3.22 21.81 49.50
CA ILE A 5 -2.29 21.64 48.36
C ILE A 5 -3.01 20.69 47.35
N PHE A 6 -3.39 21.22 46.19
CA PHE A 6 -3.83 20.40 45.06
C PHE A 6 -2.60 19.91 44.30
N CYS A 7 -2.36 18.61 44.38
CA CYS A 7 -1.34 17.94 43.58
C CYS A 7 -1.99 17.60 42.21
N ALA A 8 -1.61 18.35 41.17
CA ALA A 8 -2.02 18.04 39.81
C ALA A 8 -1.16 16.88 39.28
N ILE A 9 -1.75 15.72 39.09
CA ILE A 9 -1.11 14.60 38.42
C ILE A 9 -1.24 14.83 36.91
N ALA A 10 -0.14 15.20 36.27
CA ALA A 10 -0.05 15.25 34.82
C ALA A 10 0.04 13.81 34.27
N ALA A 11 -1.03 13.35 33.65
CA ALA A 11 -1.02 12.09 32.91
C ALA A 11 -0.18 12.28 31.63
N ILE A 12 1.00 11.67 31.60
CA ILE A 12 1.82 11.59 30.38
C ILE A 12 1.19 10.52 29.49
N PHE A 13 0.45 10.93 28.47
CA PHE A 13 0.06 10.05 27.37
C PHE A 13 1.30 9.71 26.54
N ILE A 14 1.87 8.53 26.77
CA ILE A 14 2.82 7.93 25.86
C ILE A 14 2.02 7.47 24.65
N ALA A 15 2.06 8.24 23.56
CA ALA A 15 1.58 7.79 22.26
C ALA A 15 2.51 6.64 21.83
N GLY A 16 2.13 5.42 22.16
CA GLY A 16 2.79 4.24 21.63
C GLY A 16 2.59 4.22 20.12
N SER A 17 3.70 4.22 19.37
CA SER A 17 3.65 3.90 17.93
C SER A 17 3.00 2.53 17.79
N ALA A 18 1.76 2.47 17.30
CA ALA A 18 1.12 1.21 17.00
C ALA A 18 1.95 0.53 15.91
N ALA A 19 2.65 -0.55 16.27
CA ALA A 19 3.30 -1.39 15.27
C ALA A 19 2.24 -1.82 14.24
N ALA A 20 2.61 -1.76 12.96
CA ALA A 20 1.72 -2.19 11.87
C ALA A 20 1.21 -3.61 12.18
N SER A 21 -0.11 -3.75 12.37
CA SER A 21 -0.67 -5.06 12.73
C SER A 21 -0.60 -5.99 11.53
N ASP A 22 -0.19 -7.23 11.77
CA ASP A 22 -0.22 -8.31 10.80
C ASP A 22 -1.62 -8.47 10.19
N VAL A 23 -1.66 -8.96 8.95
CA VAL A 23 -2.92 -9.22 8.24
C VAL A 23 -3.12 -10.73 8.12
N ARG A 24 -4.25 -11.23 8.64
CA ARG A 24 -4.63 -12.63 8.40
C ARG A 24 -5.00 -12.82 6.95
N ARG A 25 -4.34 -13.77 6.30
CA ARG A 25 -4.61 -14.20 4.93
C ARG A 25 -5.12 -15.63 4.92
N VAL A 26 -6.24 -15.88 4.26
CA VAL A 26 -6.77 -17.22 4.00
C VAL A 26 -6.72 -17.46 2.50
N VAL A 27 -6.14 -18.58 2.09
CA VAL A 27 -6.09 -19.03 0.70
C VAL A 27 -6.75 -20.38 0.60
N THR A 28 -7.66 -20.53 -0.34
CA THR A 28 -8.41 -21.76 -0.60
C THR A 28 -7.95 -22.45 -1.89
N GLY A 29 -8.18 -23.73 -1.99
CA GLY A 29 -7.91 -24.52 -3.18
C GLY A 29 -8.70 -25.83 -3.18
N LEU A 30 -8.33 -26.75 -4.06
CA LEU A 30 -8.97 -28.06 -4.19
C LEU A 30 -7.99 -29.17 -3.76
N ASP A 31 -8.46 -30.14 -3.00
CA ASP A 31 -7.71 -31.38 -2.75
C ASP A 31 -7.73 -32.33 -3.96
N ALA A 32 -7.06 -33.46 -3.83
CA ALA A 32 -7.01 -34.50 -4.89
C ALA A 32 -8.36 -35.12 -5.25
N ARG A 33 -9.40 -34.89 -4.43
CA ARG A 33 -10.78 -35.33 -4.66
C ARG A 33 -11.69 -34.19 -5.12
N ASN A 34 -11.13 -33.03 -5.49
CA ASN A 34 -11.84 -31.80 -5.87
C ASN A 34 -12.72 -31.22 -4.74
N HIS A 35 -12.39 -31.48 -3.47
CA HIS A 35 -13.06 -30.79 -2.36
C HIS A 35 -12.38 -29.45 -2.09
N ALA A 36 -13.18 -28.43 -1.84
CA ALA A 36 -12.69 -27.13 -1.42
C ALA A 36 -12.05 -27.21 -0.02
N VAL A 37 -10.80 -26.78 0.08
CA VAL A 37 -10.02 -26.81 1.31
C VAL A 37 -9.31 -25.48 1.53
N VAL A 38 -8.92 -25.21 2.78
CA VAL A 38 -7.99 -24.12 3.11
C VAL A 38 -6.57 -24.62 2.87
N LEU A 39 -5.85 -23.93 1.98
CA LEU A 39 -4.43 -24.20 1.70
C LEU A 39 -3.51 -23.49 2.69
N PHE A 40 -3.82 -22.21 2.97
CA PHE A 40 -3.07 -21.38 3.89
C PHE A 40 -4.04 -20.57 4.75
N ASP A 41 -3.75 -20.50 6.04
CA ASP A 41 -4.39 -19.61 7.01
C ASP A 41 -3.28 -19.10 7.92
N SER A 42 -2.82 -17.88 7.67
CA SER A 42 -1.63 -17.33 8.31
C SER A 42 -1.71 -15.82 8.48
N SER A 43 -1.04 -15.33 9.51
CA SER A 43 -0.79 -13.90 9.70
C SER A 43 0.41 -13.49 8.88
N ILE A 44 0.26 -12.45 8.06
CA ILE A 44 1.31 -11.94 7.18
C ILE A 44 1.73 -10.56 7.71
N PRO A 45 3.01 -10.39 8.10
CA PRO A 45 3.51 -9.11 8.56
C PRO A 45 3.66 -8.12 7.41
N LEU A 46 3.41 -6.85 7.70
CA LEU A 46 3.84 -5.77 6.81
C LEU A 46 5.35 -5.61 6.95
N LYS A 47 6.04 -5.53 5.82
CA LYS A 47 7.47 -5.26 5.75
C LYS A 47 7.68 -3.78 5.49
N GLN A 48 8.57 -3.15 6.24
CA GLN A 48 8.94 -1.76 6.02
C GLN A 48 9.78 -1.63 4.75
N ASP A 49 9.24 -0.96 3.74
CA ASP A 49 9.91 -0.72 2.45
C ASP A 49 10.74 0.58 2.51
N SER A 50 10.27 1.57 3.29
CA SER A 50 10.91 2.86 3.53
C SER A 50 10.44 3.46 4.86
N PRO A 51 10.98 4.60 5.32
CA PRO A 51 10.50 5.27 6.55
C PRO A 51 9.01 5.59 6.56
N VAL A 52 8.39 5.76 5.37
CA VAL A 52 6.99 6.18 5.25
C VAL A 52 6.08 5.13 4.61
N LEU A 53 6.64 3.97 4.24
CA LEU A 53 5.88 2.90 3.57
C LEU A 53 6.18 1.54 4.19
N SER A 54 5.13 0.80 4.46
CA SER A 54 5.21 -0.64 4.73
C SER A 54 4.27 -1.39 3.80
N SER A 55 4.63 -2.57 3.33
CA SER A 55 3.76 -3.34 2.47
C SER A 55 3.91 -4.85 2.64
N THR A 56 2.91 -5.57 2.11
CA THR A 56 2.97 -7.01 1.96
C THR A 56 2.18 -7.46 0.75
N ASN A 57 2.66 -8.51 0.07
CA ASN A 57 1.91 -9.16 -0.99
C ASN A 57 1.07 -10.29 -0.40
N PHE A 58 -0.14 -10.46 -0.91
CA PHE A 58 -1.02 -11.56 -0.54
C PHE A 58 -1.02 -12.67 -1.60
N TRP A 59 -0.98 -12.30 -2.90
CA TRP A 59 -0.96 -13.26 -3.99
C TRP A 59 -0.40 -12.61 -5.26
N ILE A 60 0.30 -13.41 -6.07
CA ILE A 60 0.87 -12.97 -7.34
C ILE A 60 0.59 -14.05 -8.38
N THR A 61 0.09 -13.63 -9.55
CA THR A 61 -0.05 -14.50 -10.74
C THR A 61 0.83 -13.96 -11.87
N ASP A 62 1.15 -14.78 -12.86
CA ASP A 62 1.99 -14.44 -14.01
C ASP A 62 1.36 -14.89 -15.35
N SER A 63 0.07 -15.06 -15.37
CA SER A 63 -0.69 -15.41 -16.58
C SER A 63 -2.10 -14.83 -16.55
N THR A 64 -2.68 -14.59 -17.73
CA THR A 64 -4.09 -14.24 -17.93
C THR A 64 -4.67 -15.15 -19.01
N PRO A 65 -5.68 -16.02 -18.70
CA PRO A 65 -6.25 -16.25 -17.37
C PRO A 65 -5.23 -16.77 -16.34
N PRO A 66 -5.43 -16.50 -15.03
CA PRO A 66 -4.47 -16.90 -14.01
C PRO A 66 -4.43 -18.42 -13.81
N SER A 67 -3.23 -18.97 -13.73
CA SER A 67 -3.05 -20.33 -13.26
C SER A 67 -3.27 -20.42 -11.76
N LEU A 68 -4.11 -21.38 -11.33
CA LEU A 68 -4.33 -21.63 -9.90
C LEU A 68 -3.10 -22.38 -9.33
N SER A 69 -2.66 -22.01 -8.13
CA SER A 69 -1.48 -22.58 -7.49
C SER A 69 -1.81 -23.15 -6.13
N MET A 70 -1.24 -24.34 -5.85
CA MET A 70 -1.23 -24.94 -4.52
C MET A 70 -0.05 -24.44 -3.67
N GLN A 71 0.85 -23.64 -4.25
CA GLN A 71 2.00 -23.04 -3.58
C GLN A 71 1.76 -21.57 -3.28
N ASP A 72 2.34 -21.09 -2.19
CA ASP A 72 2.29 -19.68 -1.83
C ASP A 72 3.11 -18.82 -2.80
N THR A 73 2.44 -17.90 -3.50
CA THR A 73 3.07 -17.00 -4.48
C THR A 73 3.39 -15.61 -3.91
N ALA A 74 3.01 -15.32 -2.67
CA ALA A 74 3.16 -13.98 -2.07
C ALA A 74 4.62 -13.52 -1.93
N ASN A 75 5.55 -14.46 -1.74
CA ASN A 75 6.97 -14.16 -1.49
C ASN A 75 7.82 -14.06 -2.77
N ARG A 76 7.21 -13.99 -3.94
CA ARG A 76 7.95 -13.80 -5.21
C ARG A 76 8.70 -12.46 -5.19
N PRO A 77 9.99 -12.43 -5.56
CA PRO A 77 10.80 -11.20 -5.57
C PRO A 77 10.44 -10.34 -6.79
N ILE A 78 9.40 -9.52 -6.65
CA ILE A 78 8.96 -8.57 -7.69
C ILE A 78 8.91 -7.15 -7.13
N GLY A 79 9.11 -6.16 -7.99
CA GLY A 79 9.00 -4.74 -7.66
C GLY A 79 7.56 -4.26 -7.43
N VAL A 80 7.29 -2.99 -7.70
CA VAL A 80 5.96 -2.39 -7.51
C VAL A 80 4.98 -2.91 -8.55
N SER A 81 5.39 -3.00 -9.82
CA SER A 81 4.56 -3.47 -10.93
C SER A 81 4.13 -4.93 -10.78
N PRO A 82 2.98 -5.33 -11.31
CA PRO A 82 2.62 -6.74 -11.46
C PRO A 82 3.56 -7.42 -12.47
N PRO A 83 3.64 -8.77 -12.49
CA PRO A 83 4.28 -9.50 -13.57
C PRO A 83 3.60 -9.25 -14.91
N GLU A 84 4.33 -9.40 -16.01
CA GLU A 84 3.74 -9.39 -17.35
C GLU A 84 2.64 -10.47 -17.48
N ASN A 85 1.49 -10.08 -18.04
CA ASN A 85 0.26 -10.87 -18.10
C ASN A 85 -0.27 -11.36 -16.75
N GLY A 86 0.18 -10.79 -15.64
CA GLY A 86 -0.14 -11.24 -14.30
C GLY A 86 -0.88 -10.22 -13.44
N THR A 87 -1.07 -10.61 -12.19
CA THR A 87 -1.70 -9.78 -11.17
C THR A 87 -0.86 -9.75 -9.90
N LYS A 88 -1.05 -8.68 -9.11
CA LYS A 88 -0.45 -8.53 -7.80
C LYS A 88 -1.49 -8.02 -6.81
N PHE A 89 -1.81 -8.85 -5.82
CA PHE A 89 -2.69 -8.51 -4.71
C PHE A 89 -1.84 -8.15 -3.50
N ARG A 90 -1.96 -6.92 -2.99
CA ARG A 90 -1.10 -6.39 -1.92
C ARG A 90 -1.80 -5.39 -1.03
N LEU A 91 -1.28 -5.24 0.19
CA LEU A 91 -1.58 -4.14 1.10
C LEU A 91 -0.38 -3.19 1.17
N VAL A 92 -0.66 -1.89 1.20
CA VAL A 92 0.32 -0.85 1.50
C VAL A 92 -0.20 0.00 2.65
N GLU A 93 0.67 0.26 3.61
CA GLU A 93 0.45 1.20 4.70
C GLU A 93 1.33 2.43 4.48
N PHE A 94 0.72 3.60 4.50
CA PHE A 94 1.35 4.90 4.36
C PHE A 94 1.37 5.57 5.74
N ALA A 95 2.55 5.73 6.32
CA ALA A 95 2.70 6.47 7.56
C ALA A 95 2.38 7.96 7.34
N PRO A 96 1.94 8.68 8.39
CA PRO A 96 1.84 10.13 8.34
C PRO A 96 3.15 10.78 7.90
N LEU A 97 3.06 11.76 7.00
CA LEU A 97 4.21 12.48 6.45
C LEU A 97 4.05 13.97 6.74
N ASP A 98 4.85 14.48 7.68
CA ASP A 98 4.87 15.91 7.97
C ASP A 98 5.62 16.70 6.88
N PRO A 99 5.29 18.00 6.67
CA PRO A 99 5.88 18.80 5.59
C PRO A 99 7.40 18.94 5.67
N ALA A 100 8.00 18.90 6.86
CA ALA A 100 9.45 19.03 7.01
C ALA A 100 10.18 17.74 6.60
N THR A 101 9.57 16.60 6.83
CA THR A 101 10.04 15.29 6.35
C THR A 101 9.80 15.14 4.85
N GLU A 102 8.62 15.54 4.36
CA GLU A 102 8.28 15.53 2.95
C GLU A 102 9.27 16.32 2.08
N ALA A 103 9.64 17.53 2.53
CA ALA A 103 10.62 18.37 1.84
C ALA A 103 12.04 17.76 1.75
N LYS A 104 12.33 16.72 2.52
CA LYS A 104 13.63 16.01 2.54
C LYS A 104 13.58 14.66 1.85
N LEU A 105 12.45 14.26 1.27
CA LEU A 105 12.35 13.00 0.56
C LEU A 105 13.33 12.99 -0.63
N PRO A 106 14.13 11.93 -0.79
CA PRO A 106 15.03 11.82 -1.92
C PRO A 106 14.22 11.69 -3.22
N PRO A 107 14.67 12.36 -4.31
CA PRO A 107 13.94 12.37 -5.59
C PRO A 107 13.61 10.98 -6.17
N GLU A 108 14.39 9.97 -5.80
CA GLU A 108 14.31 8.61 -6.37
C GLU A 108 13.62 7.61 -5.43
N MET A 109 12.92 8.07 -4.40
CA MET A 109 12.46 7.19 -3.31
C MET A 109 11.55 6.04 -3.76
N ILE A 110 10.78 6.21 -4.83
CA ILE A 110 9.84 5.19 -5.35
C ILE A 110 10.29 4.58 -6.67
N MET A 111 11.25 5.17 -7.36
CA MET A 111 11.72 4.68 -8.67
C MET A 111 12.34 3.27 -8.61
N LYS A 112 12.79 2.85 -7.43
CA LYS A 112 13.34 1.50 -7.22
C LYS A 112 12.20 0.47 -7.26
N GLY A 113 12.16 -0.33 -8.33
CA GLY A 113 11.16 -1.37 -8.54
C GLY A 113 9.91 -0.94 -9.33
N VAL A 114 9.89 0.27 -9.86
CA VAL A 114 8.92 0.71 -10.85
C VAL A 114 9.50 0.45 -12.25
N THR A 115 8.83 -0.37 -13.05
CA THR A 115 9.29 -0.73 -14.40
C THR A 115 8.94 0.33 -15.45
N HIS A 116 7.97 1.18 -15.16
CA HIS A 116 7.52 2.24 -16.07
C HIS A 116 7.67 3.60 -15.37
N PRO A 117 8.59 4.45 -15.84
CA PRO A 117 8.72 5.81 -15.31
C PRO A 117 7.46 6.63 -15.60
N PRO A 118 7.28 7.80 -14.98
CA PRO A 118 6.24 8.76 -15.32
C PRO A 118 6.18 9.02 -16.83
N GLN A 119 5.01 9.43 -17.32
CA GLN A 119 4.82 9.72 -18.73
C GLN A 119 5.88 10.69 -19.26
N ARG A 120 6.38 10.43 -20.47
CA ARG A 120 7.43 11.24 -21.09
C ARG A 120 6.93 12.69 -21.28
N GLY A 121 7.75 13.66 -20.87
CA GLY A 121 7.46 15.09 -21.04
C GLY A 121 6.61 15.71 -19.94
N ILE A 122 6.13 14.95 -18.96
CA ILE A 122 5.42 15.49 -17.81
C ILE A 122 6.39 15.60 -16.63
N PRO A 123 6.62 16.80 -16.07
CA PRO A 123 7.51 16.97 -14.92
C PRO A 123 7.01 16.19 -13.70
N VAL A 124 7.90 15.48 -13.02
CA VAL A 124 7.61 14.84 -11.74
C VAL A 124 7.51 15.93 -10.68
N LYS A 125 6.32 16.15 -10.14
CA LYS A 125 6.05 17.22 -9.15
C LYS A 125 6.36 16.78 -7.71
N HIS A 126 6.48 15.49 -7.46
CA HIS A 126 6.72 14.95 -6.11
C HIS A 126 7.50 13.64 -6.18
N PRO A 127 8.44 13.38 -5.22
CA PRO A 127 9.25 12.14 -5.21
C PRO A 127 8.44 10.85 -5.12
N MET A 128 7.19 10.91 -4.61
CA MET A 128 6.29 9.76 -4.52
C MET A 128 5.56 9.47 -5.84
N MET A 129 5.66 10.33 -6.85
CA MET A 129 4.98 10.13 -8.13
C MET A 129 5.66 9.06 -8.98
N HIS A 130 4.87 8.14 -9.48
CA HIS A 130 5.29 7.04 -10.33
C HIS A 130 4.14 6.59 -11.24
N ARG A 131 4.43 5.65 -12.14
CA ARG A 131 3.47 4.99 -13.00
C ARG A 131 3.79 3.50 -13.08
N THR A 132 2.76 2.68 -13.02
CA THR A 132 2.83 1.27 -13.39
C THR A 132 2.00 1.03 -14.66
N ARG A 133 2.43 0.11 -15.52
CA ARG A 133 1.61 -0.33 -16.65
C ARG A 133 0.59 -1.35 -16.16
N SER A 134 -0.40 -0.86 -15.41
CA SER A 134 -1.42 -1.72 -14.81
C SER A 134 -2.76 -1.01 -14.69
N LEU A 135 -3.82 -1.82 -14.71
CA LEU A 135 -5.12 -1.42 -14.20
C LEU A 135 -5.16 -1.83 -12.73
N ASP A 136 -5.33 -0.84 -11.85
CA ASP A 136 -5.36 -1.08 -10.42
C ASP A 136 -6.76 -0.86 -9.87
N TYR A 137 -7.25 -1.84 -9.10
CA TYR A 137 -8.38 -1.65 -8.21
C TYR A 137 -7.85 -1.47 -6.79
N ALA A 138 -8.30 -0.43 -6.11
CA ALA A 138 -7.87 -0.15 -4.75
C ALA A 138 -9.03 0.24 -3.84
N VAL A 139 -8.86 -0.06 -2.55
CA VAL A 139 -9.82 0.31 -1.50
C VAL A 139 -9.04 0.86 -0.31
N VAL A 140 -9.43 2.03 0.18
CA VAL A 140 -8.91 2.57 1.44
C VAL A 140 -9.53 1.80 2.59
N LEU A 141 -8.73 0.99 3.28
CA LEU A 141 -9.20 0.15 4.41
C LEU A 141 -9.26 0.93 5.72
N SER A 142 -8.35 1.88 5.92
CA SER A 142 -8.32 2.74 7.11
C SER A 142 -7.54 4.01 6.86
N GLY A 143 -7.82 5.04 7.68
CA GLY A 143 -7.16 6.34 7.57
C GLY A 143 -7.66 7.16 6.37
N GLU A 144 -6.84 8.14 6.00
CA GLU A 144 -7.07 9.07 4.88
C GLU A 144 -5.75 9.34 4.16
N ILE A 145 -5.82 9.76 2.90
CA ILE A 145 -4.63 9.98 2.07
C ILE A 145 -4.96 10.90 0.88
N ASP A 146 -3.98 11.65 0.41
CA ASP A 146 -4.07 12.40 -0.82
C ASP A 146 -3.44 11.61 -1.97
N MET A 147 -4.22 11.33 -3.01
CA MET A 147 -3.77 10.82 -4.28
C MET A 147 -3.43 11.98 -5.20
N MET A 148 -2.15 12.17 -5.49
CA MET A 148 -1.68 13.18 -6.43
C MET A 148 -1.75 12.64 -7.86
N LEU A 149 -2.23 13.45 -8.77
CA LEU A 149 -2.16 13.27 -10.22
C LEU A 149 -1.31 14.39 -10.84
N ASP A 150 -1.17 14.43 -12.16
CA ASP A 150 -0.30 15.42 -12.82
C ASP A 150 -0.69 16.86 -12.47
N ASP A 151 -1.98 17.20 -12.50
CA ASP A 151 -2.47 18.58 -12.31
C ASP A 151 -3.45 18.75 -11.15
N THR A 152 -3.78 17.68 -10.43
CA THR A 152 -4.76 17.70 -9.35
C THR A 152 -4.42 16.70 -8.27
N SER A 153 -5.09 16.83 -7.11
CA SER A 153 -5.08 15.84 -6.05
C SER A 153 -6.49 15.47 -5.67
N VAL A 154 -6.68 14.24 -5.23
CA VAL A 154 -7.95 13.73 -4.72
C VAL A 154 -7.74 13.27 -3.29
N HIS A 155 -8.49 13.84 -2.36
CA HIS A 155 -8.49 13.38 -0.97
C HIS A 155 -9.37 12.14 -0.84
N LEU A 156 -8.83 11.08 -0.24
CA LEU A 156 -9.47 9.78 -0.09
C LEU A 156 -9.50 9.39 1.38
N LYS A 157 -10.55 8.69 1.78
CA LYS A 157 -10.78 8.22 3.15
C LYS A 157 -11.26 6.79 3.17
N GLN A 158 -11.30 6.21 4.35
CA GLN A 158 -11.78 4.83 4.56
C GLN A 158 -13.09 4.55 3.83
N GLY A 159 -13.12 3.47 3.06
CA GLY A 159 -14.25 3.01 2.25
C GLY A 159 -14.24 3.51 0.81
N ASP A 160 -13.40 4.49 0.45
CA ASP A 160 -13.29 4.96 -0.93
C ASP A 160 -12.64 3.89 -1.81
N VAL A 161 -13.13 3.82 -3.05
CA VAL A 161 -12.69 2.87 -4.08
C VAL A 161 -12.04 3.62 -5.23
N ILE A 162 -10.91 3.16 -5.69
CA ILE A 162 -10.14 3.76 -6.76
C ILE A 162 -10.01 2.77 -7.92
N VAL A 163 -10.22 3.25 -9.14
CA VAL A 163 -9.85 2.57 -10.38
C VAL A 163 -8.80 3.42 -11.06
N GLN A 164 -7.57 2.94 -11.09
CA GLN A 164 -6.43 3.64 -11.67
C GLN A 164 -6.00 2.94 -12.96
N GLN A 165 -5.91 3.69 -14.04
CA GLN A 165 -5.68 3.16 -15.39
C GLN A 165 -4.31 3.63 -15.90
N ALA A 166 -3.23 3.02 -15.40
CA ALA A 166 -1.84 3.29 -15.78
C ALA A 166 -1.46 4.78 -15.77
N THR A 167 -2.05 5.59 -14.88
CA THR A 167 -1.81 7.03 -14.77
C THR A 167 -0.57 7.34 -13.94
N ASN A 168 0.06 8.50 -14.17
CA ASN A 168 0.99 9.06 -13.20
C ASN A 168 0.24 9.38 -11.91
N HIS A 169 0.77 8.95 -10.79
CA HIS A 169 0.18 9.20 -9.49
C HIS A 169 1.21 9.13 -8.37
N GLY A 170 0.86 9.67 -7.23
CA GLY A 170 1.61 9.57 -5.99
C GLY A 170 0.65 9.55 -4.80
N TRP A 171 1.13 9.07 -3.67
CA TRP A 171 0.33 8.93 -2.45
C TRP A 171 1.03 9.64 -1.30
N VAL A 172 0.35 10.57 -0.64
CA VAL A 172 0.87 11.28 0.52
C VAL A 172 -0.17 11.30 1.63
N ASN A 173 0.22 10.82 2.80
CA ASN A 173 -0.63 10.82 3.97
C ASN A 173 -0.29 12.07 4.83
N HIS A 174 -1.07 13.13 4.66
CA HIS A 174 -0.98 14.33 5.51
C HIS A 174 -1.84 14.23 6.79
N GLY A 175 -2.50 13.11 7.00
CA GLY A 175 -3.26 12.83 8.21
C GLY A 175 -2.38 12.56 9.42
N THR A 176 -3.01 12.17 10.53
CA THR A 176 -2.32 11.90 11.80
C THR A 176 -2.22 10.42 12.12
N GLN A 177 -2.86 9.57 11.34
CA GLN A 177 -2.89 8.11 11.51
C GLN A 177 -2.42 7.42 10.22
N PRO A 178 -1.83 6.21 10.32
CA PRO A 178 -1.48 5.44 9.13
C PRO A 178 -2.70 5.18 8.24
N CYS A 179 -2.50 5.32 6.93
CA CYS A 179 -3.50 4.96 5.92
C CYS A 179 -3.16 3.61 5.30
N ARG A 180 -4.13 2.70 5.25
CA ARG A 180 -3.99 1.38 4.62
C ARG A 180 -4.83 1.30 3.36
N ILE A 181 -4.19 0.90 2.27
CA ILE A 181 -4.85 0.70 0.98
C ILE A 181 -4.59 -0.72 0.49
N LEU A 182 -5.66 -1.41 0.15
CA LEU A 182 -5.64 -2.70 -0.52
C LEU A 182 -5.61 -2.47 -2.03
N PHE A 183 -4.68 -3.13 -2.73
CA PHE A 183 -4.51 -3.01 -4.17
C PHE A 183 -4.59 -4.36 -4.86
N VAL A 184 -5.25 -4.40 -6.01
CA VAL A 184 -5.12 -5.43 -7.03
C VAL A 184 -4.60 -4.77 -8.29
N LEU A 185 -3.33 -5.01 -8.61
CA LEU A 185 -2.69 -4.53 -9.84
C LEU A 185 -2.77 -5.63 -10.89
N MET A 186 -3.27 -5.31 -12.07
CA MET A 186 -3.35 -6.22 -13.23
C MET A 186 -2.52 -5.64 -14.36
N ASP A 187 -1.60 -6.42 -14.93
CA ASP A 187 -0.85 -5.99 -16.11
C ASP A 187 -1.81 -5.58 -17.23
N SER A 188 -1.49 -4.50 -17.90
CA SER A 188 -2.33 -3.93 -18.96
C SER A 188 -1.53 -3.65 -20.22
N LYS A 189 -2.24 -3.43 -21.32
CA LYS A 189 -1.64 -2.85 -22.52
C LYS A 189 -1.24 -1.40 -22.23
N GLU A 190 -0.23 -0.89 -22.94
CA GLU A 190 0.03 0.55 -22.92
C GLU A 190 -1.20 1.31 -23.44
N PRO A 191 -1.55 2.44 -22.80
CA PRO A 191 -2.66 3.29 -23.24
C PRO A 191 -2.38 3.94 -24.59
#